data_71b9646dc0ade96add42402178e94a56
#
_entry.id   71b9646dc0ade96add42402178e94a56
#
_cell.length_a   1.000
_cell.length_b   1.000
_cell.length_c   1.000
_cell.angle_alpha   90.00
_cell.angle_beta   90.00
_cell.angle_gamma   90.00
#
_symmetry.space_group_name_H-M   'P 1'
#
loop_
_entity.id
_entity.type
_entity.pdbx_description
1 polymer ?
#
loop_
_entity_poly.entity_id
_entity_poly.type
_entity_poly.pdbx_seq_one_letter_code
_entity_poly.pdbx_strand_id
1 'polypeptide(L)'
;MKYYFNYMIYGVDMELREYQTLAIDEVRNLFKQGKKKILLVSPTGSGKTIIACSMIQKALDKNKSCLFVAHRRELVMQCVQKLFDFGITSGTLMSGKAESQFENVQVASIQTFTARKDNDDFNKPKADLIILDEAHRSTSKSFKALIDMYPESYVIGLTATPIRNDGQGLGDVYEELIECGSIKGLQEQGFLVKTKYFAPSIPDLKDIKVVRGDYDVRQLDKKMNQKKLIGCIVTHWIRHAENRPTVVFASSVAHSKYIAKIFNQNGIAAGHIDGTMEELERETVLNAMKNDEIKVISNCMVLSEGWDFPKISVCILARPSKSYGLYLQMVGRSLRICPPEKHDTIVIDHSGRIYE
;
A
#
# COMPACT_ATOMS: atom_id res chain seq x y z
N MET A 1 -40.66 -11.26 -17.86
CA MET A 1 -40.56 -10.87 -16.44
C MET A 1 -39.32 -10.02 -16.30
N LYS A 2 -39.49 -8.67 -16.32
CA LYS A 2 -38.40 -7.69 -16.30
C LYS A 2 -37.97 -7.48 -14.85
N TYR A 3 -36.78 -7.85 -14.47
CA TYR A 3 -36.19 -7.48 -13.20
C TYR A 3 -35.62 -6.07 -13.37
N TYR A 4 -36.29 -5.06 -12.84
CA TYR A 4 -35.72 -3.74 -12.59
C TYR A 4 -34.86 -3.85 -11.34
N PHE A 5 -33.54 -3.80 -11.52
CA PHE A 5 -32.62 -3.49 -10.44
C PHE A 5 -32.69 -1.99 -10.17
N ASN A 6 -33.33 -1.63 -9.06
CA ASN A 6 -33.20 -0.31 -8.49
C ASN A 6 -31.76 -0.14 -7.98
N TYR A 7 -30.90 0.51 -8.76
CA TYR A 7 -29.64 1.03 -8.26
C TYR A 7 -29.95 2.26 -7.40
N MET A 8 -29.94 2.10 -6.09
CA MET A 8 -29.77 3.22 -5.17
C MET A 8 -28.37 3.79 -5.39
N ILE A 9 -28.31 4.98 -5.97
CA ILE A 9 -27.08 5.77 -6.05
C ILE A 9 -26.83 6.30 -4.64
N TYR A 10 -25.99 5.62 -3.88
CA TYR A 10 -25.42 6.16 -2.66
C TYR A 10 -24.25 7.06 -3.07
N GLY A 11 -24.52 8.31 -3.36
CA GLY A 11 -23.54 9.38 -3.32
C GLY A 11 -23.14 9.59 -1.85
N VAL A 12 -22.12 8.87 -1.40
CA VAL A 12 -21.46 9.22 -0.14
C VAL A 12 -20.62 10.44 -0.45
N ASP A 13 -21.06 11.60 0.01
CA ASP A 13 -20.22 12.80 0.09
C ASP A 13 -19.08 12.50 1.05
N MET A 14 -17.99 11.95 0.52
CA MET A 14 -16.79 11.70 1.32
C MET A 14 -16.07 13.04 1.48
N GLU A 15 -16.32 13.72 2.60
CA GLU A 15 -15.60 14.94 2.97
C GLU A 15 -14.09 14.67 3.00
N LEU A 16 -13.37 15.43 2.18
CA LEU A 16 -11.91 15.45 2.23
C LEU A 16 -11.45 16.07 3.54
N ARG A 17 -10.43 15.49 4.13
CA ARG A 17 -9.75 16.09 5.26
C ARG A 17 -9.01 17.36 4.81
N GLU A 18 -8.84 18.32 5.69
CA GLU A 18 -8.23 19.62 5.37
C GLU A 18 -6.89 19.47 4.63
N TYR A 19 -5.97 18.63 5.14
CA TYR A 19 -4.67 18.41 4.50
C TYR A 19 -4.78 17.79 3.10
N GLN A 20 -5.82 17.01 2.82
CA GLN A 20 -6.06 16.43 1.49
C GLN A 20 -6.54 17.52 0.52
N THR A 21 -7.41 18.40 1.01
CA THR A 21 -7.90 19.55 0.22
C THR A 21 -6.74 20.48 -0.12
N LEU A 22 -5.92 20.85 0.86
CA LEU A 22 -4.75 21.70 0.67
C LEU A 22 -3.78 21.12 -0.36
N ALA A 23 -3.47 19.82 -0.27
CA ALA A 23 -2.57 19.16 -1.22
C ALA A 23 -3.15 19.16 -2.65
N ILE A 24 -4.46 18.91 -2.82
CA ILE A 24 -5.12 18.95 -4.13
C ILE A 24 -5.09 20.37 -4.71
N ASP A 25 -5.29 21.39 -3.89
CA ASP A 25 -5.27 22.80 -4.35
C ASP A 25 -3.85 23.23 -4.73
N GLU A 26 -2.83 22.75 -4.03
CA GLU A 26 -1.43 22.98 -4.39
C GLU A 26 -1.06 22.31 -5.71
N VAL A 27 -1.45 21.04 -5.94
CA VAL A 27 -1.32 20.36 -7.24
C VAL A 27 -1.94 21.19 -8.35
N ARG A 28 -3.16 21.72 -8.12
CA ARG A 28 -3.88 22.55 -9.10
C ARG A 28 -3.13 23.85 -9.40
N ASN A 29 -2.55 24.47 -8.39
CA ASN A 29 -1.77 25.71 -8.54
C ASN A 29 -0.49 25.47 -9.35
N LEU A 30 0.22 24.37 -9.09
CA LEU A 30 1.41 23.99 -9.86
C LEU A 30 1.06 23.71 -11.33
N PHE A 31 -0.04 23.04 -11.59
CA PHE A 31 -0.54 22.83 -12.96
C PHE A 31 -0.83 24.16 -13.69
N LYS A 32 -1.41 25.17 -13.00
CA LYS A 32 -1.63 26.49 -13.57
C LYS A 32 -0.33 27.25 -13.86
N GLN A 33 0.75 26.94 -13.13
CA GLN A 33 2.11 27.47 -13.36
C GLN A 33 2.85 26.75 -14.49
N GLY A 34 2.20 25.78 -15.17
CA GLY A 34 2.78 25.04 -16.30
C GLY A 34 3.57 23.81 -15.90
N LYS A 35 3.65 23.46 -14.62
CA LYS A 35 4.25 22.19 -14.18
C LYS A 35 3.36 21.03 -14.60
N LYS A 36 3.92 19.96 -15.14
CA LYS A 36 3.14 18.82 -15.63
C LYS A 36 3.31 17.55 -14.77
N LYS A 37 4.43 17.39 -14.07
CA LYS A 37 4.76 16.16 -13.34
C LYS A 37 5.02 16.46 -11.88
N ILE A 38 4.08 16.07 -11.01
CA ILE A 38 4.08 16.40 -9.59
C ILE A 38 4.11 15.11 -8.76
N LEU A 39 4.99 15.06 -7.77
CA LEU A 39 5.06 14.00 -6.78
C LEU A 39 4.29 14.42 -5.52
N LEU A 40 3.26 13.69 -5.15
CA LEU A 40 2.51 13.88 -3.91
C LEU A 40 2.93 12.82 -2.90
N VAL A 41 3.59 13.25 -1.85
CA VAL A 41 4.09 12.42 -0.75
C VAL A 41 3.08 12.45 0.39
N SER A 42 2.51 11.29 0.72
CA SER A 42 1.51 11.18 1.77
C SER A 42 1.70 9.89 2.55
N PRO A 43 1.74 9.92 3.89
CA PRO A 43 1.99 8.75 4.71
C PRO A 43 1.08 7.57 4.40
N THR A 44 1.53 6.34 4.69
CA THR A 44 0.66 5.16 4.59
C THR A 44 -0.51 5.30 5.56
N GLY A 45 -1.74 5.06 5.08
CA GLY A 45 -2.96 5.23 5.88
C GLY A 45 -3.58 6.63 5.84
N SER A 46 -2.94 7.62 5.20
CA SER A 46 -3.45 8.98 5.06
C SER A 46 -4.55 9.15 3.99
N GLY A 47 -4.91 8.10 3.25
CA GLY A 47 -5.97 8.18 2.23
C GLY A 47 -5.49 8.64 0.85
N LYS A 48 -4.29 8.25 0.41
CA LYS A 48 -3.79 8.52 -0.96
C LYS A 48 -4.80 8.20 -2.06
N THR A 49 -5.50 7.06 -1.95
CA THR A 49 -6.51 6.66 -2.92
C THR A 49 -7.73 7.60 -2.92
N ILE A 50 -8.10 8.15 -1.76
CA ILE A 50 -9.17 9.16 -1.65
C ILE A 50 -8.77 10.44 -2.37
N ILE A 51 -7.53 10.90 -2.17
CA ILE A 51 -6.96 12.05 -2.90
C ILE A 51 -7.02 11.80 -4.41
N ALA A 52 -6.60 10.60 -4.86
CA ALA A 52 -6.64 10.20 -6.27
C ALA A 52 -8.07 10.26 -6.83
N CYS A 53 -9.04 9.62 -6.16
CA CYS A 53 -10.45 9.62 -6.59
C CYS A 53 -11.02 11.04 -6.68
N SER A 54 -10.72 11.90 -5.70
CA SER A 54 -11.15 13.31 -5.74
C SER A 54 -10.51 14.09 -6.91
N MET A 55 -9.23 13.85 -7.22
CA MET A 55 -8.59 14.49 -8.38
C MET A 55 -9.18 13.98 -9.70
N ILE A 56 -9.48 12.68 -9.80
CA ILE A 56 -10.16 12.08 -10.95
C ILE A 56 -11.54 12.70 -11.13
N GLN A 57 -12.35 12.79 -10.06
CA GLN A 57 -13.66 13.43 -10.12
C GLN A 57 -13.57 14.87 -10.67
N LYS A 58 -12.64 15.67 -10.14
CA LYS A 58 -12.42 17.06 -10.59
C LYS A 58 -11.92 17.16 -12.03
N ALA A 59 -11.26 16.13 -12.56
CA ALA A 59 -10.88 16.05 -13.97
C ALA A 59 -12.09 15.69 -14.84
N LEU A 60 -12.92 14.74 -14.41
CA LEU A 60 -14.17 14.37 -15.09
C LEU A 60 -15.14 15.53 -15.18
N ASP A 61 -15.27 16.34 -14.13
CA ASP A 61 -16.09 17.57 -14.12
C ASP A 61 -15.68 18.59 -15.21
N LYS A 62 -14.45 18.45 -15.74
CA LYS A 62 -13.89 19.23 -16.85
C LYS A 62 -13.84 18.46 -18.15
N ASN A 63 -14.57 17.35 -18.27
CA ASN A 63 -14.57 16.44 -19.41
C ASN A 63 -13.18 15.93 -19.79
N LYS A 64 -12.31 15.65 -18.79
CA LYS A 64 -10.96 15.11 -18.97
C LYS A 64 -10.91 13.63 -18.71
N SER A 65 -10.10 12.91 -19.48
CA SER A 65 -9.89 11.48 -19.34
C SER A 65 -8.77 11.21 -18.34
N CYS A 66 -8.90 10.13 -17.55
CA CYS A 66 -7.95 9.77 -16.50
C CYS A 66 -7.44 8.34 -16.64
N LEU A 67 -6.15 8.15 -16.38
CA LEU A 67 -5.51 6.84 -16.28
C LEU A 67 -4.86 6.68 -14.91
N PHE A 68 -5.38 5.76 -14.11
CA PHE A 68 -4.75 5.36 -12.83
C PHE A 68 -3.93 4.10 -13.08
N VAL A 69 -2.67 4.10 -12.62
CA VAL A 69 -1.75 2.99 -12.85
C VAL A 69 -1.15 2.50 -11.54
N ALA A 70 -1.27 1.21 -11.31
CA ALA A 70 -0.65 0.54 -10.18
C ALA A 70 0.15 -0.70 -10.63
N HIS A 71 1.06 -1.17 -9.76
CA HIS A 71 1.92 -2.31 -10.09
C HIS A 71 1.42 -3.64 -9.50
N ARG A 72 0.42 -3.63 -8.61
CA ARG A 72 -0.18 -4.83 -8.02
C ARG A 72 -1.66 -4.93 -8.36
N ARG A 73 -2.11 -6.18 -8.58
CA ARG A 73 -3.50 -6.50 -8.84
C ARG A 73 -4.44 -5.96 -7.73
N GLU A 74 -4.03 -6.15 -6.48
CA GLU A 74 -4.79 -5.72 -5.31
C GLU A 74 -5.00 -4.19 -5.29
N LEU A 75 -3.96 -3.42 -5.66
CA LEU A 75 -4.06 -1.95 -5.75
C LEU A 75 -4.98 -1.50 -6.88
N VAL A 76 -4.93 -2.18 -8.04
CA VAL A 76 -5.86 -1.93 -9.15
C VAL A 76 -7.29 -2.15 -8.69
N MET A 77 -7.58 -3.30 -8.08
CA MET A 77 -8.94 -3.63 -7.61
C MET A 77 -9.43 -2.72 -6.50
N GLN A 78 -8.55 -2.31 -5.57
CA GLN A 78 -8.90 -1.32 -4.54
C GLN A 78 -9.23 0.05 -5.14
N CYS A 79 -8.48 0.48 -6.16
CA CYS A 79 -8.78 1.74 -6.85
C CYS A 79 -10.14 1.67 -7.56
N VAL A 80 -10.41 0.59 -8.29
CA VAL A 80 -11.71 0.36 -8.97
C VAL A 80 -12.85 0.41 -7.95
N GLN A 81 -12.73 -0.30 -6.82
CA GLN A 81 -13.74 -0.28 -5.77
C GLN A 81 -13.93 1.11 -5.17
N LYS A 82 -12.84 1.84 -4.91
CA LYS A 82 -12.92 3.20 -4.37
C LYS A 82 -13.55 4.17 -5.37
N LEU A 83 -13.22 4.09 -6.64
CA LEU A 83 -13.89 4.87 -7.68
C LEU A 83 -15.39 4.59 -7.71
N PHE A 84 -15.77 3.32 -7.64
CA PHE A 84 -17.18 2.93 -7.54
C PHE A 84 -17.87 3.50 -6.30
N ASP A 85 -17.22 3.47 -5.13
CA ASP A 85 -17.72 4.09 -3.89
C ASP A 85 -17.91 5.62 -4.04
N PHE A 86 -17.15 6.27 -4.93
CA PHE A 86 -17.29 7.69 -5.31
C PHE A 86 -18.34 7.93 -6.41
N GLY A 87 -19.04 6.89 -6.89
CA GLY A 87 -19.97 6.99 -8.01
C GLY A 87 -19.30 7.15 -9.38
N ILE A 88 -17.99 6.85 -9.48
CA ILE A 88 -17.22 6.94 -10.72
C ILE A 88 -17.12 5.57 -11.37
N THR A 89 -17.66 5.44 -12.58
CA THR A 89 -17.48 4.24 -13.41
C THR A 89 -16.08 4.24 -14.03
N SER A 90 -15.40 3.11 -13.98
CA SER A 90 -14.06 2.96 -14.56
C SER A 90 -13.91 1.66 -15.35
N GLY A 91 -13.17 1.73 -16.45
CA GLY A 91 -12.65 0.56 -17.15
C GLY A 91 -11.44 -0.02 -16.40
N THR A 92 -11.16 -1.30 -16.64
CA THR A 92 -10.04 -2.01 -15.99
C THR A 92 -9.16 -2.66 -17.04
N LEU A 93 -7.89 -2.27 -17.10
CA LEU A 93 -6.87 -2.87 -17.96
C LEU A 93 -5.96 -3.77 -17.11
N MET A 94 -6.37 -5.03 -16.94
CA MET A 94 -5.66 -6.01 -16.12
C MET A 94 -5.90 -7.43 -16.64
N SER A 95 -4.86 -8.27 -16.64
CA SER A 95 -4.98 -9.67 -17.07
C SER A 95 -6.05 -10.42 -16.27
N GLY A 96 -6.89 -11.21 -16.95
CA GLY A 96 -7.95 -12.02 -16.34
C GLY A 96 -9.19 -11.23 -15.90
N LYS A 97 -9.36 -9.98 -16.33
CA LYS A 97 -10.58 -9.20 -16.13
C LYS A 97 -11.16 -8.77 -17.47
N ALA A 98 -12.51 -8.67 -17.52
CA ALA A 98 -13.20 -8.08 -18.67
C ALA A 98 -12.81 -6.60 -18.77
N GLU A 99 -12.49 -6.16 -19.99
CA GLU A 99 -12.06 -4.80 -20.26
C GLU A 99 -13.24 -3.98 -20.79
N SER A 100 -13.48 -2.82 -20.18
CA SER A 100 -14.29 -1.77 -20.77
C SER A 100 -13.34 -0.63 -21.14
N GLN A 101 -13.16 -0.40 -22.44
CA GLN A 101 -12.26 0.64 -22.97
C GLN A 101 -13.00 1.96 -23.24
N PHE A 102 -14.30 2.02 -22.99
CA PHE A 102 -15.14 3.16 -23.34
C PHE A 102 -15.22 4.20 -22.21
N GLU A 103 -14.79 3.84 -21.00
CA GLU A 103 -14.88 4.71 -19.84
C GLU A 103 -13.80 5.79 -19.87
N ASN A 104 -14.16 7.02 -19.49
CA ASN A 104 -13.23 8.15 -19.38
C ASN A 104 -12.18 7.96 -18.27
N VAL A 105 -12.42 7.03 -17.35
CA VAL A 105 -11.46 6.62 -16.33
C VAL A 105 -11.03 5.19 -16.60
N GLN A 106 -9.73 4.97 -16.71
CA GLN A 106 -9.14 3.65 -16.83
C GLN A 106 -8.22 3.35 -15.65
N VAL A 107 -8.35 2.17 -15.07
CA VAL A 107 -7.47 1.68 -14.00
C VAL A 107 -6.63 0.53 -14.55
N ALA A 108 -5.33 0.72 -14.62
CA ALA A 108 -4.43 -0.20 -15.30
C ALA A 108 -3.38 -0.83 -14.38
N SER A 109 -3.08 -2.11 -14.64
CA SER A 109 -1.84 -2.72 -14.18
C SER A 109 -0.70 -2.32 -15.13
N ILE A 110 0.42 -1.81 -14.58
CA ILE A 110 1.59 -1.46 -15.39
C ILE A 110 2.13 -2.65 -16.19
N GLN A 111 2.06 -3.87 -15.64
CA GLN A 111 2.50 -5.07 -16.34
C GLN A 111 1.64 -5.36 -17.56
N THR A 112 0.30 -5.29 -17.40
CA THR A 112 -0.62 -5.52 -18.54
C THR A 112 -0.49 -4.43 -19.59
N PHE A 113 -0.38 -3.17 -19.17
CA PHE A 113 -0.14 -2.05 -20.09
C PHE A 113 1.14 -2.26 -20.88
N THR A 114 2.26 -2.57 -20.20
CA THR A 114 3.56 -2.78 -20.85
C THR A 114 3.55 -3.97 -21.81
N ALA A 115 2.86 -5.06 -21.45
CA ALA A 115 2.77 -6.26 -22.31
C ALA A 115 1.95 -6.02 -23.58
N ARG A 116 1.06 -5.04 -23.58
CA ARG A 116 0.14 -4.79 -24.71
C ARG A 116 0.48 -3.55 -25.53
N LYS A 117 1.28 -2.63 -25.00
CA LYS A 117 1.56 -1.33 -25.64
C LYS A 117 2.08 -1.40 -27.07
N ASP A 118 2.74 -2.50 -27.44
CA ASP A 118 3.34 -2.72 -28.73
C ASP A 118 2.46 -3.62 -29.66
N ASN A 119 1.26 -4.03 -29.23
CA ASN A 119 0.33 -4.81 -30.03
C ASN A 119 -0.49 -3.87 -30.94
N ASP A 120 -0.65 -4.22 -32.21
CA ASP A 120 -1.38 -3.43 -33.20
C ASP A 120 -2.84 -3.18 -32.82
N ASP A 121 -3.49 -4.14 -32.12
CA ASP A 121 -4.87 -4.05 -31.66
C ASP A 121 -5.01 -3.34 -30.29
N PHE A 122 -3.92 -2.86 -29.69
CA PHE A 122 -3.99 -2.20 -28.40
C PHE A 122 -4.57 -0.79 -28.52
N ASN A 123 -5.83 -0.67 -28.14
CA ASN A 123 -6.46 0.64 -28.01
C ASN A 123 -5.95 1.36 -26.77
N LYS A 124 -4.94 2.23 -26.96
CA LYS A 124 -4.33 3.01 -25.89
C LYS A 124 -5.38 3.91 -25.23
N PRO A 125 -5.60 3.80 -23.90
CA PRO A 125 -6.54 4.66 -23.19
C PRO A 125 -6.22 6.14 -23.40
N LYS A 126 -7.25 6.98 -23.55
CA LYS A 126 -7.06 8.44 -23.48
C LYS A 126 -6.74 8.84 -22.05
N ALA A 127 -5.79 9.74 -21.87
CA ALA A 127 -5.42 10.24 -20.55
C ALA A 127 -4.95 11.70 -20.63
N ASP A 128 -5.76 12.63 -20.15
CA ASP A 128 -5.32 13.99 -19.86
C ASP A 128 -4.61 14.07 -18.51
N LEU A 129 -5.02 13.21 -17.57
CA LEU A 129 -4.43 13.06 -16.24
C LEU A 129 -4.00 11.60 -16.00
N ILE A 130 -2.76 11.41 -15.61
CA ILE A 130 -2.21 10.11 -15.21
C ILE A 130 -1.90 10.15 -13.72
N ILE A 131 -2.38 9.17 -12.98
CA ILE A 131 -2.04 8.98 -11.57
C ILE A 131 -1.27 7.67 -11.42
N LEU A 132 -0.05 7.76 -10.88
CA LEU A 132 0.83 6.63 -10.65
C LEU A 132 0.86 6.32 -9.16
N ASP A 133 0.31 5.18 -8.77
CA ASP A 133 0.38 4.73 -7.38
C ASP A 133 1.73 4.05 -7.09
N GLU A 134 2.20 4.17 -5.85
CA GLU A 134 3.53 3.76 -5.40
C GLU A 134 4.63 4.32 -6.30
N ALA A 135 4.60 5.64 -6.48
CA ALA A 135 5.43 6.40 -7.41
C ALA A 135 6.94 6.29 -7.18
N HIS A 136 7.41 5.76 -6.05
CA HIS A 136 8.81 5.40 -5.84
C HIS A 136 9.31 4.36 -6.86
N ARG A 137 8.39 3.68 -7.59
CA ARG A 137 8.69 2.75 -8.71
C ARG A 137 8.70 3.42 -10.07
N SER A 138 8.30 4.70 -10.19
CA SER A 138 8.12 5.40 -11.47
C SER A 138 9.40 5.58 -12.29
N THR A 139 10.56 5.41 -11.67
CA THR A 139 11.86 5.43 -12.38
C THR A 139 12.17 4.13 -13.13
N SER A 140 11.36 3.07 -12.97
CA SER A 140 11.53 1.84 -13.73
C SER A 140 11.23 2.05 -15.23
N LYS A 141 11.84 1.23 -16.08
CA LYS A 141 11.67 1.30 -17.54
C LYS A 141 10.19 1.29 -17.98
N SER A 142 9.36 0.47 -17.31
CA SER A 142 7.94 0.34 -17.68
C SER A 142 7.15 1.61 -17.40
N PHE A 143 7.37 2.26 -16.25
CA PHE A 143 6.69 3.51 -15.92
C PHE A 143 7.18 4.67 -16.75
N LYS A 144 8.51 4.77 -17.02
CA LYS A 144 9.05 5.79 -17.91
C LYS A 144 8.46 5.66 -19.33
N ALA A 145 8.45 4.44 -19.88
CA ALA A 145 7.87 4.18 -21.19
C ALA A 145 6.37 4.54 -21.25
N LEU A 146 5.60 4.30 -20.16
CA LEU A 146 4.22 4.73 -20.10
C LEU A 146 4.11 6.27 -20.11
N ILE A 147 4.88 6.97 -19.30
CA ILE A 147 4.86 8.45 -19.24
C ILE A 147 5.23 9.03 -20.61
N ASP A 148 6.24 8.48 -21.31
CA ASP A 148 6.70 8.94 -22.60
C ASP A 148 5.65 8.76 -23.72
N MET A 149 4.71 7.81 -23.55
CA MET A 149 3.58 7.65 -24.48
C MET A 149 2.51 8.76 -24.36
N TYR A 150 2.57 9.59 -23.31
CA TYR A 150 1.60 10.64 -23.03
C TYR A 150 2.27 11.99 -22.73
N PRO A 151 2.98 12.59 -23.70
CA PRO A 151 3.80 13.79 -23.47
C PRO A 151 2.99 15.03 -23.05
N GLU A 152 1.71 15.08 -23.41
CA GLU A 152 0.84 16.21 -23.10
C GLU A 152 0.06 16.04 -21.79
N SER A 153 0.08 14.86 -21.20
CA SER A 153 -0.69 14.58 -19.99
C SER A 153 -0.06 15.18 -18.75
N TYR A 154 -0.91 15.56 -17.79
CA TYR A 154 -0.50 15.83 -16.44
C TYR A 154 -0.24 14.51 -15.69
N VAL A 155 0.85 14.42 -14.94
CA VAL A 155 1.26 13.21 -14.22
C VAL A 155 1.35 13.51 -12.73
N ILE A 156 0.65 12.75 -11.92
CA ILE A 156 0.72 12.80 -10.47
C ILE A 156 1.25 11.46 -9.96
N GLY A 157 2.37 11.49 -9.28
CA GLY A 157 2.89 10.34 -8.55
C GLY A 157 2.40 10.35 -7.11
N LEU A 158 1.83 9.27 -6.63
CA LEU A 158 1.45 9.10 -5.23
C LEU A 158 2.43 8.15 -4.54
N THR A 159 3.01 8.55 -3.44
CA THR A 159 3.92 7.69 -2.67
C THR A 159 3.86 8.00 -1.17
N ALA A 160 4.20 7.02 -0.35
CA ALA A 160 4.45 7.25 1.08
C ALA A 160 5.90 7.68 1.35
N THR A 161 6.80 7.45 0.39
CA THR A 161 8.23 7.71 0.51
C THR A 161 8.76 8.32 -0.78
N PRO A 162 9.36 9.52 -0.73
CA PRO A 162 9.87 10.20 -1.92
C PRO A 162 11.25 9.69 -2.36
N ILE A 163 11.66 8.54 -1.83
CA ILE A 163 13.01 7.97 -2.02
C ILE A 163 12.87 6.57 -2.63
N ARG A 164 13.71 6.27 -3.59
CA ARG A 164 13.86 4.94 -4.19
C ARG A 164 14.50 3.95 -3.20
N ASN A 165 14.40 2.66 -3.48
CA ASN A 165 15.05 1.62 -2.67
C ASN A 165 16.58 1.72 -2.65
N ASP A 166 17.18 2.38 -3.65
CA ASP A 166 18.62 2.67 -3.75
C ASP A 166 19.03 3.99 -3.07
N GLY A 167 18.10 4.67 -2.39
CA GLY A 167 18.34 5.91 -1.68
C GLY A 167 18.31 7.18 -2.55
N GLN A 168 18.10 7.05 -3.86
CA GLN A 168 18.02 8.22 -4.76
C GLN A 168 16.63 8.84 -4.76
N GLY A 169 16.55 10.14 -5.06
CA GLY A 169 15.30 10.86 -5.22
C GLY A 169 14.54 10.52 -6.51
N LEU A 170 13.39 11.16 -6.71
CA LEU A 170 12.51 10.99 -7.87
C LEU A 170 12.52 12.19 -8.82
N GLY A 171 13.47 13.13 -8.66
CA GLY A 171 13.61 14.33 -9.48
C GLY A 171 13.87 14.08 -10.97
N ASP A 172 14.28 12.85 -11.36
CA ASP A 172 14.41 12.45 -12.76
C ASP A 172 13.04 12.34 -13.47
N VAL A 173 11.95 12.23 -12.72
CA VAL A 173 10.59 12.03 -13.24
C VAL A 173 9.68 13.19 -12.90
N TYR A 174 9.78 13.73 -11.69
CA TYR A 174 8.87 14.76 -11.19
C TYR A 174 9.56 16.11 -11.07
N GLU A 175 8.86 17.16 -11.46
CA GLU A 175 9.32 18.55 -11.45
C GLU A 175 9.18 19.22 -10.08
N GLU A 176 8.14 18.80 -9.34
CA GLU A 176 7.80 19.35 -8.03
C GLU A 176 7.35 18.25 -7.06
N LEU A 177 7.50 18.52 -5.76
CA LEU A 177 7.11 17.62 -4.68
C LEU A 177 6.19 18.37 -3.71
N ILE A 178 5.06 17.74 -3.37
CA ILE A 178 4.11 18.21 -2.36
C ILE A 178 4.08 17.21 -1.20
N GLU A 179 4.26 17.68 0.02
CA GLU A 179 4.10 16.86 1.22
C GLU A 179 2.69 17.02 1.82
N CYS A 180 1.97 15.92 1.92
CA CYS A 180 0.62 15.86 2.43
C CYS A 180 0.61 15.52 3.94
N GLY A 181 1.32 16.30 4.72
CA GLY A 181 1.50 16.14 6.15
C GLY A 181 2.51 15.07 6.58
N SER A 182 3.01 15.18 7.79
CA SER A 182 3.89 14.19 8.43
C SER A 182 3.08 13.16 9.23
N ILE A 183 3.65 11.97 9.48
CA ILE A 183 3.00 10.95 10.36
C ILE A 183 2.67 11.57 11.72
N LYS A 184 3.61 12.32 12.33
CA LYS A 184 3.42 12.98 13.62
C LYS A 184 2.26 13.99 13.58
N GLY A 185 2.24 14.88 12.58
CA GLY A 185 1.17 15.86 12.43
C GLY A 185 -0.21 15.21 12.24
N LEU A 186 -0.29 14.13 11.44
CA LEU A 186 -1.54 13.40 11.24
C LEU A 186 -1.99 12.64 12.50
N GLN A 187 -1.05 12.20 13.35
CA GLN A 187 -1.37 11.61 14.66
C GLN A 187 -1.87 12.66 15.64
N GLU A 188 -1.27 13.85 15.67
CA GLU A 188 -1.71 14.98 16.49
C GLU A 188 -3.11 15.47 16.12
N GLN A 189 -3.44 15.45 14.84
CA GLN A 189 -4.76 15.79 14.30
C GLN A 189 -5.79 14.64 14.40
N GLY A 190 -5.39 13.44 14.87
CA GLY A 190 -6.27 12.28 15.01
C GLY A 190 -6.60 11.55 13.72
N PHE A 191 -5.91 11.83 12.61
CA PHE A 191 -6.08 11.13 11.31
C PHE A 191 -5.30 9.82 11.22
N LEU A 192 -4.29 9.66 12.06
CA LEU A 192 -3.58 8.40 12.32
C LEU A 192 -3.56 8.15 13.85
N VAL A 193 -3.53 6.89 14.26
CA VAL A 193 -3.45 6.54 15.68
C VAL A 193 -2.03 6.74 16.21
N LYS A 194 -1.92 7.06 17.51
CA LYS A 194 -0.63 7.13 18.23
C LYS A 194 0.01 5.75 18.29
N THR A 195 1.35 5.72 18.31
CA THR A 195 2.12 4.48 18.25
C THR A 195 2.92 4.27 19.54
N LYS A 196 2.79 3.08 20.14
CA LYS A 196 3.67 2.58 21.19
C LYS A 196 4.72 1.64 20.58
N TYR A 197 5.99 1.87 20.86
CA TYR A 197 7.08 1.07 20.34
C TYR A 197 7.73 0.21 21.41
N PHE A 198 7.94 -1.07 21.09
CA PHE A 198 8.75 -2.00 21.86
C PHE A 198 9.80 -2.61 20.97
N ALA A 199 11.07 -2.50 21.35
CA ALA A 199 12.20 -3.07 20.60
C ALA A 199 12.98 -4.04 21.51
N PRO A 200 12.46 -5.26 21.73
CA PRO A 200 12.97 -6.16 22.75
C PRO A 200 14.26 -6.87 22.35
N SER A 201 14.65 -6.85 21.08
CA SER A 201 15.85 -7.52 20.59
C SER A 201 16.44 -6.81 19.38
N ILE A 202 17.76 -6.81 19.29
CA ILE A 202 18.52 -6.35 18.12
C ILE A 202 19.22 -7.57 17.55
N PRO A 203 18.85 -8.05 16.34
CA PRO A 203 19.56 -9.14 15.71
C PRO A 203 20.95 -8.67 15.26
N ASP A 204 21.95 -9.51 15.42
CA ASP A 204 23.28 -9.25 14.87
C ASP A 204 23.27 -9.53 13.36
N LEU A 205 23.34 -8.48 12.55
CA LEU A 205 23.24 -8.53 11.08
C LEU A 205 24.55 -8.16 10.37
N LYS A 206 25.67 -8.05 11.11
CA LYS A 206 26.95 -7.55 10.58
C LYS A 206 27.48 -8.37 9.40
N ASP A 207 27.26 -9.69 9.41
CA ASP A 207 27.76 -10.60 8.38
C ASP A 207 26.80 -10.79 7.19
N ILE A 208 25.66 -10.11 7.18
CA ILE A 208 24.67 -10.27 6.10
C ILE A 208 24.97 -9.32 4.95
N LYS A 209 25.14 -9.88 3.75
CA LYS A 209 25.37 -9.09 2.53
C LYS A 209 24.17 -8.20 2.19
N VAL A 210 24.48 -7.04 1.64
CA VAL A 210 23.48 -6.11 1.10
C VAL A 210 23.40 -6.31 -0.42
N VAL A 211 22.19 -6.56 -0.92
CA VAL A 211 21.89 -6.77 -2.34
C VAL A 211 20.77 -5.82 -2.74
N ARG A 212 21.01 -4.99 -3.76
CA ARG A 212 20.01 -4.01 -4.28
C ARG A 212 19.41 -3.11 -3.20
N GLY A 213 20.22 -2.68 -2.24
CA GLY A 213 19.81 -1.76 -1.17
C GLY A 213 19.10 -2.40 0.02
N ASP A 214 18.96 -3.73 0.08
CA ASP A 214 18.43 -4.45 1.25
C ASP A 214 19.27 -5.71 1.56
N TYR A 215 19.00 -6.36 2.69
CA TYR A 215 19.69 -7.57 3.11
C TYR A 215 19.44 -8.75 2.16
N ASP A 216 20.46 -9.60 1.94
CA ASP A 216 20.31 -10.86 1.21
C ASP A 216 19.28 -11.77 1.91
N VAL A 217 18.20 -12.11 1.18
CA VAL A 217 17.04 -12.82 1.75
C VAL A 217 17.41 -14.18 2.34
N ARG A 218 18.36 -14.92 1.71
CA ARG A 218 18.72 -16.27 2.16
C ARG A 218 19.56 -16.24 3.45
N GLN A 219 20.48 -15.26 3.54
CA GLN A 219 21.30 -15.09 4.74
C GLN A 219 20.46 -14.56 5.90
N LEU A 220 19.56 -13.62 5.60
CA LEU A 220 18.61 -13.07 6.56
C LEU A 220 17.67 -14.15 7.13
N ASP A 221 17.15 -15.04 6.27
CA ASP A 221 16.30 -16.15 6.70
C ASP A 221 17.00 -17.07 7.69
N LYS A 222 18.23 -17.49 7.41
CA LYS A 222 19.03 -18.33 8.33
C LYS A 222 19.20 -17.67 9.71
N LYS A 223 19.35 -16.33 9.74
CA LYS A 223 19.57 -15.59 10.98
C LYS A 223 18.26 -15.39 11.75
N MET A 224 17.18 -15.08 11.07
CA MET A 224 15.88 -14.76 11.70
C MET A 224 15.05 -16.00 12.01
N ASN A 225 15.17 -17.07 11.23
CA ASN A 225 14.38 -18.30 11.38
C ASN A 225 14.97 -19.24 12.47
N GLN A 226 15.35 -18.67 13.62
CA GLN A 226 15.86 -19.41 14.76
C GLN A 226 14.77 -19.59 15.82
N LYS A 227 14.65 -20.81 16.37
CA LYS A 227 13.63 -21.15 17.39
C LYS A 227 13.59 -20.16 18.55
N LYS A 228 14.74 -19.70 19.03
CA LYS A 228 14.85 -18.73 20.14
C LYS A 228 14.25 -17.38 19.77
N LEU A 229 14.55 -16.84 18.58
CA LEU A 229 14.03 -15.54 18.13
C LEU A 229 12.51 -15.59 17.92
N ILE A 230 12.01 -16.67 17.34
CA ILE A 230 10.57 -16.83 17.10
C ILE A 230 9.81 -17.04 18.42
N GLY A 231 10.36 -17.80 19.36
CA GLY A 231 9.79 -17.92 20.70
C GLY A 231 9.71 -16.59 21.44
N CYS A 232 10.72 -15.72 21.26
CA CYS A 232 10.68 -14.35 21.78
C CYS A 232 9.57 -13.51 21.15
N ILE A 233 9.26 -13.68 19.86
CA ILE A 233 8.16 -12.96 19.19
C ILE A 233 6.83 -13.24 19.89
N VAL A 234 6.50 -14.52 20.12
CA VAL A 234 5.26 -14.91 20.81
C VAL A 234 5.23 -14.42 22.26
N THR A 235 6.34 -14.56 22.97
CA THR A 235 6.45 -14.09 24.38
C THR A 235 6.21 -12.58 24.47
N HIS A 236 6.80 -11.79 23.58
CA HIS A 236 6.60 -10.34 23.57
C HIS A 236 5.18 -9.95 23.12
N TRP A 237 4.60 -10.71 22.19
CA TRP A 237 3.21 -10.50 21.82
C TRP A 237 2.28 -10.75 23.02
N ILE A 238 2.43 -11.85 23.76
CA ILE A 238 1.63 -12.13 24.97
C ILE A 238 1.77 -10.99 25.99
N ARG A 239 2.97 -10.44 26.13
CA ARG A 239 3.25 -9.37 27.12
C ARG A 239 2.68 -8.00 26.72
N HIS A 240 2.69 -7.66 25.42
CA HIS A 240 2.47 -6.28 24.97
C HIS A 240 1.30 -6.10 24.02
N ALA A 241 0.84 -7.14 23.32
CA ALA A 241 -0.15 -6.99 22.26
C ALA A 241 -1.61 -6.95 22.75
N GLU A 242 -1.88 -7.23 24.03
CA GLU A 242 -3.22 -7.14 24.64
C GLU A 242 -4.27 -7.94 23.85
N ASN A 243 -3.88 -9.06 23.24
CA ASN A 243 -4.74 -9.91 22.39
C ASN A 243 -5.38 -9.18 21.19
N ARG A 244 -4.74 -8.14 20.67
CA ARG A 244 -5.27 -7.33 19.56
C ARG A 244 -4.96 -7.95 18.19
N PRO A 245 -5.76 -7.63 17.14
CA PRO A 245 -5.47 -8.02 15.76
C PRO A 245 -4.07 -7.59 15.33
N THR A 246 -3.29 -8.57 14.88
CA THR A 246 -1.84 -8.44 14.67
C THR A 246 -1.43 -8.84 13.26
N VAL A 247 -0.57 -8.03 12.64
CA VAL A 247 0.18 -8.40 11.43
C VAL A 247 1.65 -8.61 11.76
N VAL A 248 2.24 -9.70 11.27
CA VAL A 248 3.67 -10.01 11.42
C VAL A 248 4.33 -10.00 10.04
N PHE A 249 5.38 -9.22 9.88
CA PHE A 249 6.19 -9.20 8.66
C PHE A 249 7.44 -10.06 8.84
N ALA A 250 7.46 -11.19 8.16
CA ALA A 250 8.55 -12.18 8.25
C ALA A 250 9.58 -12.04 7.12
N SER A 251 10.79 -12.54 7.35
CA SER A 251 11.92 -12.49 6.40
C SER A 251 11.77 -13.44 5.21
N SER A 252 11.08 -14.56 5.40
CA SER A 252 10.83 -15.57 4.37
C SER A 252 9.49 -16.26 4.54
N VAL A 253 9.08 -17.04 3.54
CA VAL A 253 7.88 -17.87 3.59
C VAL A 253 8.01 -18.92 4.72
N ALA A 254 9.16 -19.58 4.84
CA ALA A 254 9.41 -20.57 5.89
C ALA A 254 9.34 -19.94 7.29
N HIS A 255 9.95 -18.75 7.47
CA HIS A 255 9.90 -17.99 8.70
C HIS A 255 8.44 -17.61 9.07
N SER A 256 7.68 -17.14 8.11
CA SER A 256 6.28 -16.75 8.32
C SER A 256 5.39 -17.94 8.71
N LYS A 257 5.52 -19.08 8.02
CA LYS A 257 4.83 -20.35 8.37
C LYS A 257 5.18 -20.82 9.78
N TYR A 258 6.46 -20.72 10.13
CA TYR A 258 6.92 -21.17 11.45
C TYR A 258 6.42 -20.23 12.55
N ILE A 259 6.40 -18.92 12.35
CA ILE A 259 5.80 -17.96 13.29
C ILE A 259 4.32 -18.30 13.54
N ALA A 260 3.51 -18.46 12.51
CA ALA A 260 2.10 -18.82 12.64
C ALA A 260 1.92 -20.15 13.41
N LYS A 261 2.77 -21.17 13.13
CA LYS A 261 2.78 -22.44 13.85
C LYS A 261 3.04 -22.26 15.35
N ILE A 262 4.02 -21.44 15.74
CA ILE A 262 4.35 -21.23 17.16
C ILE A 262 3.24 -20.45 17.87
N PHE A 263 2.59 -19.46 17.24
CA PHE A 263 1.40 -18.83 17.81
C PHE A 263 0.30 -19.86 18.09
N ASN A 264 -0.04 -20.72 17.12
CA ASN A 264 -1.06 -21.77 17.28
C ASN A 264 -0.69 -22.76 18.38
N GLN A 265 0.59 -23.16 18.51
CA GLN A 265 1.07 -24.02 19.57
C GLN A 265 0.94 -23.39 20.98
N ASN A 266 0.88 -22.07 21.06
CA ASN A 266 0.65 -21.33 22.31
C ASN A 266 -0.84 -20.94 22.49
N GLY A 267 -1.77 -21.57 21.76
CA GLY A 267 -3.21 -21.33 21.89
C GLY A 267 -3.69 -20.00 21.27
N ILE A 268 -2.86 -19.33 20.46
CA ILE A 268 -3.21 -18.07 19.80
C ILE A 268 -3.48 -18.38 18.32
N ALA A 269 -4.75 -18.26 17.92
CA ALA A 269 -5.17 -18.56 16.54
C ALA A 269 -4.47 -17.64 15.54
N ALA A 270 -3.68 -18.23 14.64
CA ALA A 270 -2.84 -17.52 13.68
C ALA A 270 -2.89 -18.15 12.30
N GLY A 271 -2.89 -17.31 11.27
CA GLY A 271 -2.77 -17.68 9.86
C GLY A 271 -1.46 -17.23 9.24
N HIS A 272 -1.17 -17.78 8.05
CA HIS A 272 -0.01 -17.41 7.23
C HIS A 272 -0.48 -17.01 5.84
N ILE A 273 0.19 -16.01 5.25
CA ILE A 273 -0.04 -15.59 3.86
C ILE A 273 1.30 -15.36 3.17
N ASP A 274 1.41 -15.88 1.93
CA ASP A 274 2.56 -15.61 1.04
C ASP A 274 2.13 -15.45 -0.43
N GLY A 275 3.08 -15.08 -1.27
CA GLY A 275 2.84 -14.83 -2.70
C GLY A 275 2.64 -16.09 -3.55
N THR A 276 2.88 -17.29 -3.01
CA THR A 276 2.72 -18.58 -3.71
C THR A 276 1.36 -19.23 -3.46
N MET A 277 0.59 -18.71 -2.48
CA MET A 277 -0.75 -19.20 -2.17
C MET A 277 -1.74 -18.85 -3.27
N GLU A 278 -2.68 -19.76 -3.53
CA GLU A 278 -3.82 -19.50 -4.38
C GLU A 278 -4.69 -18.35 -3.82
N GLU A 279 -5.40 -17.64 -4.72
CA GLU A 279 -6.21 -16.49 -4.35
C GLU A 279 -7.27 -16.86 -3.28
N LEU A 280 -7.94 -17.99 -3.46
CA LEU A 280 -8.98 -18.48 -2.54
C LEU A 280 -8.43 -18.81 -1.14
N GLU A 281 -7.28 -19.45 -1.07
CA GLU A 281 -6.62 -19.73 0.22
C GLU A 281 -6.27 -18.46 0.96
N ARG A 282 -5.74 -17.47 0.23
CA ARG A 282 -5.40 -16.16 0.78
C ARG A 282 -6.62 -15.43 1.30
N GLU A 283 -7.71 -15.43 0.53
CA GLU A 283 -8.99 -14.83 0.93
C GLU A 283 -9.56 -15.51 2.18
N THR A 284 -9.45 -16.83 2.28
CA THR A 284 -9.89 -17.57 3.47
C THR A 284 -9.20 -17.09 4.73
N VAL A 285 -7.86 -16.95 4.70
CA VAL A 285 -7.11 -16.45 5.87
C VAL A 285 -7.46 -14.98 6.18
N LEU A 286 -7.61 -14.13 5.16
CA LEU A 286 -8.00 -12.74 5.35
C LEU A 286 -9.41 -12.60 5.93
N ASN A 287 -10.35 -13.45 5.51
CA ASN A 287 -11.72 -13.47 6.04
C ASN A 287 -11.75 -14.00 7.47
N ALA A 288 -10.97 -15.02 7.81
CA ALA A 288 -10.82 -15.49 9.19
C ALA A 288 -10.35 -14.36 10.14
N MET A 289 -9.43 -13.49 9.68
CA MET A 289 -9.03 -12.30 10.45
C MET A 289 -10.17 -11.28 10.55
N LYS A 290 -10.92 -11.03 9.48
CA LYS A 290 -12.06 -10.10 9.50
C LYS A 290 -13.17 -10.55 10.44
N ASN A 291 -13.39 -11.86 10.50
CA ASN A 291 -14.40 -12.50 11.37
C ASN A 291 -13.92 -12.71 12.80
N ASP A 292 -12.71 -12.28 13.13
CA ASP A 292 -12.10 -12.45 14.47
C ASP A 292 -11.82 -13.93 14.86
N GLU A 293 -11.80 -14.83 13.87
CA GLU A 293 -11.49 -16.26 14.04
C GLU A 293 -9.99 -16.47 14.30
N ILE A 294 -9.14 -15.59 13.75
CA ILE A 294 -7.70 -15.54 14.04
C ILE A 294 -7.29 -14.16 14.52
N LYS A 295 -6.30 -14.10 15.41
CA LYS A 295 -5.75 -12.86 15.97
C LYS A 295 -4.47 -12.40 15.30
N VAL A 296 -3.75 -13.30 14.67
CA VAL A 296 -2.44 -13.02 14.08
C VAL A 296 -2.40 -13.48 12.63
N ILE A 297 -1.97 -12.60 11.72
CA ILE A 297 -1.58 -12.98 10.37
C ILE A 297 -0.07 -12.74 10.23
N SER A 298 0.67 -13.81 9.99
CA SER A 298 2.06 -13.73 9.57
C SER A 298 2.15 -13.73 8.04
N ASN A 299 2.98 -12.87 7.49
CA ASN A 299 3.12 -12.77 6.04
C ASN A 299 4.56 -12.58 5.58
N CYS A 300 4.82 -12.97 4.32
CA CYS A 300 6.06 -12.67 3.64
C CYS A 300 5.79 -11.78 2.42
N MET A 301 6.04 -10.47 2.53
CA MET A 301 5.98 -9.45 1.47
C MET A 301 4.62 -9.22 0.81
N VAL A 302 3.55 -9.87 1.22
CA VAL A 302 2.24 -9.75 0.57
C VAL A 302 1.43 -8.57 1.16
N LEU A 303 1.42 -8.44 2.48
CA LEU A 303 0.59 -7.44 3.16
C LEU A 303 1.28 -6.09 3.35
N SER A 304 2.51 -5.91 2.88
CA SER A 304 3.22 -4.63 2.92
C SER A 304 2.55 -3.56 2.04
N GLU A 305 1.93 -3.97 0.94
CA GLU A 305 1.24 -3.09 -0.01
C GLU A 305 -0.14 -3.68 -0.36
N GLY A 306 -1.12 -2.82 -0.68
CA GLY A 306 -2.41 -3.26 -1.22
C GLY A 306 -3.38 -3.95 -0.25
N TRP A 307 -3.08 -4.08 1.04
CA TRP A 307 -4.00 -4.64 2.01
C TRP A 307 -4.60 -3.56 2.92
N ASP A 308 -5.92 -3.56 3.05
CA ASP A 308 -6.65 -2.61 3.87
C ASP A 308 -7.49 -3.32 4.93
N PHE A 309 -6.98 -3.29 6.18
CA PHE A 309 -7.72 -3.77 7.35
C PHE A 309 -7.45 -2.84 8.56
N PRO A 310 -8.26 -1.80 8.74
CA PRO A 310 -8.04 -0.75 9.75
C PRO A 310 -7.98 -1.25 11.19
N LYS A 311 -8.64 -2.37 11.51
CA LYS A 311 -8.62 -2.97 12.86
C LYS A 311 -7.25 -3.47 13.32
N ILE A 312 -6.28 -3.66 12.41
CA ILE A 312 -4.91 -4.04 12.80
C ILE A 312 -4.35 -3.03 13.78
N SER A 313 -4.09 -3.50 14.99
CA SER A 313 -3.65 -2.67 16.12
C SER A 313 -2.25 -3.04 16.61
N VAL A 314 -1.68 -4.15 16.08
CA VAL A 314 -0.30 -4.55 16.39
C VAL A 314 0.44 -4.87 15.10
N CYS A 315 1.64 -4.31 14.97
CA CYS A 315 2.58 -4.60 13.88
C CYS A 315 3.85 -5.21 14.46
N ILE A 316 4.17 -6.44 14.07
CA ILE A 316 5.43 -7.09 14.46
C ILE A 316 6.38 -7.08 13.28
N LEU A 317 7.54 -6.46 13.48
CA LEU A 317 8.62 -6.41 12.52
C LEU A 317 9.59 -7.56 12.82
N ALA A 318 9.40 -8.71 12.18
CA ALA A 318 10.29 -9.88 12.26
C ALA A 318 11.20 -9.98 11.03
N ARG A 319 11.23 -8.93 10.21
CA ARG A 319 12.07 -8.77 9.03
C ARG A 319 12.92 -7.52 9.14
N PRO A 320 14.23 -7.65 9.41
CA PRO A 320 15.17 -6.56 9.20
C PRO A 320 15.18 -6.09 7.74
N SER A 321 15.28 -4.78 7.54
CA SER A 321 15.39 -4.19 6.21
C SER A 321 16.17 -2.88 6.29
N LYS A 322 17.01 -2.62 5.29
CA LYS A 322 17.66 -1.32 5.10
C LYS A 322 16.76 -0.31 4.40
N SER A 323 15.67 -0.77 3.78
CA SER A 323 14.71 0.09 3.10
C SER A 323 13.80 0.81 4.11
N TYR A 324 14.02 2.12 4.27
CA TYR A 324 13.15 2.98 5.08
C TYR A 324 11.70 3.00 4.54
N GLY A 325 11.57 2.98 3.22
CA GLY A 325 10.25 2.90 2.57
C GLY A 325 9.47 1.65 2.95
N LEU A 326 10.12 0.48 2.93
CA LEU A 326 9.50 -0.77 3.34
C LEU A 326 9.09 -0.76 4.83
N TYR A 327 9.95 -0.22 5.69
CA TYR A 327 9.64 -0.04 7.10
C TYR A 327 8.37 0.79 7.30
N LEU A 328 8.29 1.97 6.65
CA LEU A 328 7.11 2.84 6.74
C LEU A 328 5.84 2.19 6.16
N GLN A 329 5.96 1.41 5.10
CA GLN A 329 4.83 0.66 4.55
C GLN A 329 4.32 -0.41 5.52
N MET A 330 5.22 -1.18 6.16
CA MET A 330 4.86 -2.19 7.15
C MET A 330 4.17 -1.58 8.37
N VAL A 331 4.80 -0.60 9.02
CA VAL A 331 4.24 0.09 10.19
C VAL A 331 2.93 0.81 9.83
N GLY A 332 2.88 1.43 8.68
CA GLY A 332 1.73 2.17 8.18
C GLY A 332 0.43 1.35 8.07
N ARG A 333 0.53 0.00 7.99
CA ARG A 333 -0.66 -0.86 8.02
C ARG A 333 -1.42 -0.77 9.34
N SER A 334 -0.72 -0.53 10.44
CA SER A 334 -1.30 -0.41 11.77
C SER A 334 -1.61 1.02 12.20
N LEU A 335 -1.27 2.05 11.42
CA LEU A 335 -1.51 3.45 11.79
C LEU A 335 -2.94 3.95 11.53
N ARG A 336 -3.74 3.24 10.75
CA ARG A 336 -5.10 3.67 10.38
C ARG A 336 -6.01 3.75 11.58
N ILE A 337 -6.87 4.77 11.59
CA ILE A 337 -7.95 4.89 12.58
C ILE A 337 -9.03 3.83 12.33
N CYS A 338 -9.66 3.34 13.42
CA CYS A 338 -10.82 2.46 13.39
C CYS A 338 -11.65 2.66 14.67
N PRO A 339 -12.31 3.80 14.84
CA PRO A 339 -13.12 4.05 16.02
C PRO A 339 -14.42 3.23 15.99
N PRO A 340 -14.97 2.79 17.15
CA PRO A 340 -14.38 2.97 18.48
C PRO A 340 -13.34 1.91 18.85
N GLU A 341 -13.07 0.90 18.01
CA GLU A 341 -12.33 -0.31 18.36
C GLU A 341 -10.82 -0.07 18.52
N LYS A 342 -10.30 1.08 18.03
CA LYS A 342 -8.85 1.31 18.01
C LYS A 342 -8.48 2.76 18.34
N HIS A 343 -7.73 2.94 19.42
CA HIS A 343 -7.24 4.24 19.88
C HIS A 343 -5.75 4.46 19.69
N ASP A 344 -4.97 3.38 19.64
CA ASP A 344 -3.52 3.39 19.40
C ASP A 344 -3.07 2.15 18.62
N THR A 345 -1.79 2.11 18.26
CA THR A 345 -1.15 0.92 17.69
C THR A 345 0.12 0.58 18.46
N ILE A 346 0.46 -0.71 18.46
CA ILE A 346 1.67 -1.23 19.06
C ILE A 346 2.58 -1.76 17.97
N VAL A 347 3.82 -1.29 17.94
CA VAL A 347 4.88 -1.83 17.09
C VAL A 347 5.86 -2.60 17.94
N ILE A 348 6.04 -3.91 17.65
CA ILE A 348 7.03 -4.76 18.31
C ILE A 348 8.14 -5.02 17.31
N ASP A 349 9.28 -4.37 17.49
CA ASP A 349 10.40 -4.41 16.56
C ASP A 349 11.43 -5.46 16.96
N HIS A 350 11.38 -6.62 16.29
CA HIS A 350 12.42 -7.65 16.36
C HIS A 350 13.48 -7.50 15.25
N SER A 351 13.38 -6.47 14.45
CA SER A 351 14.31 -6.21 13.35
C SER A 351 15.48 -5.31 13.76
N GLY A 352 15.35 -4.60 14.86
CA GLY A 352 16.32 -3.61 15.34
C GLY A 352 16.30 -2.28 14.59
N ARG A 353 15.37 -2.09 13.67
CA ARG A 353 15.32 -0.91 12.80
C ARG A 353 15.09 0.42 13.54
N ILE A 354 14.40 0.38 14.67
CA ILE A 354 14.15 1.57 15.49
C ILE A 354 15.42 2.21 16.05
N TYR A 355 16.53 1.48 16.06
CA TYR A 355 17.83 1.96 16.55
C TYR A 355 18.75 2.50 15.44
N GLU A 356 18.33 2.42 14.18
CA GLU A 356 19.02 2.97 13.00
C GLU A 356 18.35 4.27 12.52
#